data_d5269258ca94b0669e40a29e9ef77c35
#
_entry.id   d5269258ca94b0669e40a29e9ef77c35
#
_cell.length_a   1.000
_cell.length_b   1.000
_cell.length_c   1.000
_cell.angle_alpha   90.00
_cell.angle_beta   90.00
_cell.angle_gamma   90.00
#
_symmetry.space_group_name_H-M   'P 1'
#
loop_
_entity.id
_entity.type
_entity.pdbx_description
1 polymer ?
#
loop_
_entity_poly.entity_id
_entity_poly.type
_entity_poly.pdbx_seq_one_letter_code
_entity_poly.pdbx_strand_id
1 'polypeptide(L)'
;MLTQLTLQNLALVTNAEIEMNAGFNIITGETGAGKSLLLDALTLCVGGRSDAGLIRHGQTTADAFAEFNIGQLPDVMAWLSEQNYPFEDDTLLIRRQLANQNGALRSKAWLNGMPISMNELKTLGGLLVNIHCQHAQQSLLRPQFVMEWLDSATGLNSQASDVKQAFLQYERLKSQAAQHAKDEQLRQQQIQLLSNQLADI
;
A
#
# COMPACT_ATOMS: atom_id res chain seq x y z
N MET A 1 -5.23 -1.25 15.93
CA MET A 1 -6.08 -2.46 16.05
C MET A 1 -7.44 -2.20 15.40
N LEU A 2 -8.02 -3.11 14.61
CA LEU A 2 -9.38 -2.97 14.09
C LEU A 2 -10.37 -3.03 15.26
N THR A 3 -11.23 -2.01 15.39
CA THR A 3 -12.26 -1.90 16.46
C THR A 3 -13.65 -2.19 15.93
N GLN A 4 -13.93 -1.78 14.67
CA GLN A 4 -15.26 -1.95 14.09
C GLN A 4 -15.17 -2.14 12.58
N LEU A 5 -16.05 -2.98 12.04
CA LEU A 5 -16.26 -3.15 10.60
C LEU A 5 -17.75 -3.04 10.29
N THR A 6 -18.13 -2.04 9.50
CA THR A 6 -19.54 -1.82 9.08
C THR A 6 -19.66 -2.01 7.57
N LEU A 7 -20.66 -2.77 7.16
CA LEU A 7 -20.95 -3.11 5.78
C LEU A 7 -22.35 -2.65 5.40
N GLN A 8 -22.50 -2.03 4.23
CA GLN A 8 -23.78 -1.62 3.69
C GLN A 8 -23.90 -2.04 2.23
N ASN A 9 -24.95 -2.76 1.90
CA ASN A 9 -25.26 -3.27 0.56
C ASN A 9 -24.09 -4.04 -0.09
N LEU A 10 -23.36 -4.80 0.71
CA LEU A 10 -22.19 -5.56 0.25
C LEU A 10 -22.58 -7.03 0.04
N ALA A 11 -22.51 -7.52 -1.18
CA ALA A 11 -22.87 -8.87 -1.61
C ALA A 11 -24.24 -9.32 -1.06
N LEU A 12 -24.28 -10.24 -0.11
CA LEU A 12 -25.51 -10.77 0.49
C LEU A 12 -26.03 -9.91 1.67
N VAL A 13 -25.21 -9.01 2.19
CA VAL A 13 -25.49 -8.23 3.39
C VAL A 13 -26.12 -6.88 3.02
N THR A 14 -27.25 -6.55 3.63
CA THR A 14 -27.89 -5.23 3.52
C THR A 14 -27.20 -4.25 4.47
N ASN A 15 -27.05 -4.65 5.73
CA ASN A 15 -26.34 -3.90 6.76
C ASN A 15 -25.81 -4.90 7.80
N ALA A 16 -24.54 -4.74 8.17
CA ALA A 16 -23.92 -5.48 9.26
C ALA A 16 -22.91 -4.57 9.97
N GLU A 17 -22.86 -4.70 11.27
CA GLU A 17 -21.92 -4.01 12.13
C GLU A 17 -21.27 -5.05 13.04
N ILE A 18 -19.95 -5.06 13.05
CA ILE A 18 -19.16 -6.08 13.73
C ILE A 18 -18.11 -5.35 14.57
N GLU A 19 -18.28 -5.47 15.88
CA GLU A 19 -17.31 -4.96 16.85
C GLU A 19 -16.20 -6.00 17.07
N MET A 20 -14.97 -5.53 17.16
CA MET A 20 -13.78 -6.33 17.44
C MET A 20 -13.20 -5.92 18.79
N ASN A 21 -12.99 -6.91 19.65
CA ASN A 21 -12.35 -6.69 20.94
C ASN A 21 -10.83 -6.79 20.83
N ALA A 22 -10.14 -6.26 21.85
CA ALA A 22 -8.70 -6.44 21.97
C ALA A 22 -8.34 -7.93 22.11
N GLY A 23 -7.25 -8.35 21.46
CA GLY A 23 -6.76 -9.72 21.49
C GLY A 23 -7.27 -10.59 20.35
N PHE A 24 -7.63 -11.82 20.64
CA PHE A 24 -7.97 -12.84 19.65
C PHE A 24 -9.48 -12.89 19.41
N ASN A 25 -9.92 -12.61 18.18
CA ASN A 25 -11.33 -12.67 17.76
C ASN A 25 -11.52 -13.87 16.83
N ILE A 26 -12.54 -14.68 17.07
CA ILE A 26 -12.88 -15.87 16.28
C ILE A 26 -14.21 -15.64 15.56
N ILE A 27 -14.20 -15.77 14.24
CA ILE A 27 -15.41 -15.72 13.42
C ILE A 27 -15.74 -17.14 12.95
N THR A 28 -16.82 -17.71 13.47
CA THR A 28 -17.29 -19.05 13.14
C THR A 28 -18.59 -19.00 12.34
N GLY A 29 -18.90 -20.04 11.60
CA GLY A 29 -20.13 -20.13 10.81
C GLY A 29 -19.99 -21.17 9.68
N GLU A 30 -21.07 -21.53 9.05
CA GLU A 30 -21.08 -22.45 7.91
C GLU A 30 -20.37 -21.86 6.69
N THR A 31 -19.91 -22.70 5.78
CA THR A 31 -19.36 -22.29 4.48
C THR A 31 -20.42 -21.52 3.69
N GLY A 32 -20.09 -20.30 3.26
CA GLY A 32 -21.05 -19.40 2.60
C GLY A 32 -21.75 -18.40 3.52
N ALA A 33 -21.63 -18.54 4.86
CA ALA A 33 -22.30 -17.69 5.86
C ALA A 33 -21.65 -16.30 6.05
N GLY A 34 -20.90 -15.79 5.07
CA GLY A 34 -20.38 -14.42 5.14
C GLY A 34 -18.96 -14.25 5.73
N LYS A 35 -18.29 -15.35 6.20
CA LYS A 35 -16.91 -15.25 6.70
C LYS A 35 -15.94 -14.67 5.69
N SER A 36 -16.01 -15.15 4.45
CA SER A 36 -15.19 -14.64 3.34
C SER A 36 -15.54 -13.19 3.01
N LEU A 37 -16.84 -12.83 3.11
CA LEU A 37 -17.30 -11.47 2.87
C LEU A 37 -16.69 -10.45 3.84
N LEU A 38 -16.49 -10.83 5.11
CA LEU A 38 -15.83 -9.97 6.08
C LEU A 38 -14.36 -9.72 5.72
N LEU A 39 -13.65 -10.75 5.26
CA LEU A 39 -12.28 -10.62 4.77
C LEU A 39 -12.23 -9.79 3.49
N ASP A 40 -13.19 -9.97 2.58
CA ASP A 40 -13.29 -9.18 1.35
C ASP A 40 -13.56 -7.70 1.68
N ALA A 41 -14.45 -7.43 2.63
CA ALA A 41 -14.76 -6.08 3.09
C ALA A 41 -13.55 -5.41 3.76
N LEU A 42 -12.85 -6.11 4.64
CA LEU A 42 -11.62 -5.61 5.26
C LEU A 42 -10.54 -5.37 4.20
N THR A 43 -10.35 -6.32 3.29
CA THR A 43 -9.42 -6.19 2.17
C THR A 43 -9.76 -4.97 1.31
N LEU A 44 -11.05 -4.73 1.06
CA LEU A 44 -11.52 -3.56 0.33
C LEU A 44 -11.17 -2.26 1.07
N CYS A 45 -11.40 -2.18 2.38
CA CYS A 45 -11.07 -1.03 3.19
C CYS A 45 -9.57 -0.71 3.22
N VAL A 46 -8.70 -1.73 3.19
CA VAL A 46 -7.23 -1.54 3.20
C VAL A 46 -6.62 -1.43 1.79
N GLY A 47 -7.39 -1.05 0.79
CA GLY A 47 -6.89 -0.75 -0.56
C GLY A 47 -6.84 -1.94 -1.51
N GLY A 48 -7.51 -3.04 -1.19
CA GLY A 48 -7.66 -4.19 -2.07
C GLY A 48 -8.46 -3.88 -3.34
N ARG A 49 -8.41 -4.81 -4.28
CA ARG A 49 -9.14 -4.70 -5.56
C ARG A 49 -10.64 -4.70 -5.31
N SER A 50 -11.37 -3.89 -6.07
CA SER A 50 -12.82 -3.86 -6.08
C SER A 50 -13.36 -4.68 -7.24
N ASP A 51 -14.46 -5.40 -6.98
CA ASP A 51 -15.22 -6.15 -7.98
C ASP A 51 -16.68 -5.69 -7.98
N ALA A 52 -17.30 -5.65 -9.16
CA ALA A 52 -18.71 -5.26 -9.28
C ALA A 52 -19.67 -6.27 -8.60
N GLY A 53 -19.26 -7.53 -8.48
CA GLY A 53 -19.99 -8.58 -7.77
C GLY A 53 -20.08 -8.36 -6.26
N LEU A 54 -19.28 -7.44 -5.70
CA LEU A 54 -19.40 -7.04 -4.30
C LEU A 54 -20.58 -6.09 -4.04
N ILE A 55 -21.18 -5.48 -5.06
CA ILE A 55 -22.39 -4.68 -4.88
C ILE A 55 -23.57 -5.62 -4.80
N ARG A 56 -24.41 -5.46 -3.78
CA ARG A 56 -25.63 -6.27 -3.58
C ARG A 56 -26.52 -6.17 -4.81
N HIS A 57 -27.07 -7.30 -5.22
CA HIS A 57 -28.01 -7.36 -6.34
C HIS A 57 -29.19 -6.40 -6.13
N GLY A 58 -29.51 -5.61 -7.15
CA GLY A 58 -30.56 -4.58 -7.10
C GLY A 58 -30.12 -3.25 -6.47
N GLN A 59 -28.86 -3.13 -6.03
CA GLN A 59 -28.28 -1.87 -5.51
C GLN A 59 -27.31 -1.27 -6.51
N THR A 60 -27.14 0.05 -6.45
CA THR A 60 -26.19 0.78 -7.29
C THR A 60 -24.89 1.12 -6.56
N THR A 61 -24.91 1.01 -5.23
CA THR A 61 -23.76 1.34 -4.37
C THR A 61 -23.61 0.32 -3.25
N ALA A 62 -22.37 0.11 -2.82
CA ALA A 62 -22.02 -0.61 -1.61
C ALA A 62 -20.96 0.20 -0.84
N ASP A 63 -21.06 0.21 0.48
CA ASP A 63 -20.10 0.89 1.36
C ASP A 63 -19.53 -0.09 2.39
N ALA A 64 -18.24 0.05 2.67
CA ALA A 64 -17.56 -0.62 3.76
C ALA A 64 -16.83 0.43 4.59
N PHE A 65 -16.94 0.30 5.92
CA PHE A 65 -16.27 1.16 6.88
C PHE A 65 -15.42 0.29 7.80
N ALA A 66 -14.19 0.69 8.04
CA ALA A 66 -13.31 0.06 9.00
C ALA A 66 -12.76 1.12 9.94
N GLU A 67 -12.95 0.90 11.24
CA GLU A 67 -12.43 1.75 12.29
C GLU A 67 -11.24 1.07 12.97
N PHE A 68 -10.17 1.81 13.15
CA PHE A 68 -8.93 1.34 13.77
C PHE A 68 -8.55 2.23 14.94
N ASN A 69 -8.18 1.62 16.06
CA ASN A 69 -7.39 2.30 17.08
C ASN A 69 -5.91 2.22 16.69
N ILE A 70 -5.28 3.38 16.52
CA ILE A 70 -3.89 3.53 16.03
C ILE A 70 -2.91 3.97 17.13
N GLY A 71 -3.33 4.16 18.37
CA GLY A 71 -2.49 4.69 19.46
C GLY A 71 -1.23 3.87 19.75
N GLN A 72 -1.18 2.60 19.32
CA GLN A 72 0.00 1.74 19.44
C GLN A 72 0.71 1.47 18.10
N LEU A 73 0.41 2.27 17.06
CA LEU A 73 0.96 2.13 15.71
C LEU A 73 1.73 3.40 15.29
N PRO A 74 2.95 3.61 15.82
CA PRO A 74 3.73 4.84 15.56
C PRO A 74 4.02 5.06 14.07
N ASP A 75 4.24 4.00 13.30
CA ASP A 75 4.50 4.09 11.85
C ASP A 75 3.27 4.61 11.09
N VAL A 76 2.06 4.25 11.52
CA VAL A 76 0.80 4.77 10.96
C VAL A 76 0.64 6.25 11.28
N MET A 77 0.89 6.65 12.54
CA MET A 77 0.79 8.04 12.98
C MET A 77 1.79 8.93 12.25
N ALA A 78 3.04 8.46 12.08
CA ALA A 78 4.07 9.14 11.31
C ALA A 78 3.63 9.34 9.86
N TRP A 79 3.15 8.27 9.21
CA TRP A 79 2.67 8.32 7.83
C TRP A 79 1.50 9.29 7.65
N LEU A 80 0.52 9.27 8.57
CA LEU A 80 -0.63 10.21 8.53
C LEU A 80 -0.17 11.66 8.63
N SER A 81 0.79 11.94 9.51
CA SER A 81 1.37 13.28 9.70
C SER A 81 2.14 13.74 8.45
N GLU A 82 2.94 12.88 7.84
CA GLU A 82 3.68 13.17 6.60
C GLU A 82 2.76 13.48 5.42
N GLN A 83 1.64 12.77 5.33
CA GLN A 83 0.65 12.94 4.25
C GLN A 83 -0.40 14.02 4.58
N ASN A 84 -0.31 14.67 5.76
CA ASN A 84 -1.26 15.70 6.24
C ASN A 84 -2.71 15.21 6.37
N TYR A 85 -2.92 13.94 6.74
CA TYR A 85 -4.22 13.43 7.09
C TYR A 85 -4.51 13.68 8.58
N PRO A 86 -5.63 14.36 8.94
CA PRO A 86 -5.99 14.59 10.34
C PRO A 86 -6.45 13.29 11.01
N PHE A 87 -6.04 13.09 12.25
CA PHE A 87 -6.56 12.06 13.12
C PHE A 87 -6.69 12.61 14.54
N GLU A 88 -7.72 12.19 15.25
CA GLU A 88 -8.04 12.60 16.62
C GLU A 88 -8.30 11.34 17.45
N ASP A 89 -8.01 11.41 18.75
CA ASP A 89 -8.29 10.35 19.74
C ASP A 89 -7.79 8.95 19.34
N ASP A 90 -6.65 8.87 18.66
CA ASP A 90 -6.05 7.63 18.16
C ASP A 90 -6.99 6.79 17.26
N THR A 91 -8.05 7.42 16.74
CA THR A 91 -9.06 6.75 15.91
C THR A 91 -8.86 7.08 14.44
N LEU A 92 -8.90 6.05 13.61
CA LEU A 92 -8.78 6.14 12.18
C LEU A 92 -9.98 5.45 11.52
N LEU A 93 -10.79 6.21 10.81
CA LEU A 93 -11.93 5.69 10.05
C LEU A 93 -11.63 5.67 8.56
N ILE A 94 -11.68 4.49 7.98
CA ILE A 94 -11.59 4.27 6.54
C ILE A 94 -12.97 3.96 6.01
N ARG A 95 -13.42 4.71 5.01
CA ARG A 95 -14.63 4.41 4.23
C ARG A 95 -14.25 4.05 2.80
N ARG A 96 -14.80 2.96 2.32
CA ARG A 96 -14.67 2.54 0.93
C ARG A 96 -16.05 2.41 0.29
N GLN A 97 -16.28 3.11 -0.81
CA GLN A 97 -17.52 3.04 -1.57
C GLN A 97 -17.29 2.47 -2.95
N LEU A 98 -18.13 1.53 -3.32
CA LEU A 98 -18.27 1.02 -4.68
C LEU A 98 -19.56 1.58 -5.28
N ALA A 99 -19.52 2.02 -6.52
CA ALA A 99 -20.68 2.47 -7.26
C ALA A 99 -20.67 1.90 -8.68
N ASN A 100 -21.77 1.30 -9.09
CA ASN A 100 -21.98 0.89 -10.47
C ASN A 100 -22.78 2.00 -11.18
N GLN A 101 -22.13 2.73 -12.07
CA GLN A 101 -22.75 3.78 -12.86
C GLN A 101 -22.69 3.39 -14.34
N ASN A 102 -23.86 3.09 -14.93
CA ASN A 102 -23.97 2.72 -16.35
C ASN A 102 -23.07 1.54 -16.76
N GLY A 103 -22.95 0.51 -15.89
CA GLY A 103 -22.11 -0.65 -16.13
C GLY A 103 -20.63 -0.46 -15.83
N ALA A 104 -20.19 0.76 -15.46
CA ALA A 104 -18.83 1.04 -15.06
C ALA A 104 -18.71 1.05 -13.52
N LEU A 105 -17.83 0.20 -12.98
CA LEU A 105 -17.50 0.21 -11.56
C LEU A 105 -16.61 1.40 -11.23
N ARG A 106 -17.07 2.23 -10.31
CA ARG A 106 -16.29 3.31 -9.69
C ARG A 106 -16.04 2.99 -8.24
N SER A 107 -14.84 3.29 -7.79
CA SER A 107 -14.45 3.06 -6.41
C SER A 107 -13.80 4.32 -5.84
N LYS A 108 -14.29 4.73 -4.65
CA LYS A 108 -13.80 5.89 -3.93
C LYS A 108 -13.44 5.48 -2.50
N ALA A 109 -12.50 6.22 -1.91
CA ALA A 109 -12.11 6.00 -0.52
C ALA A 109 -11.95 7.33 0.21
N TRP A 110 -12.21 7.28 1.50
CA TRP A 110 -12.04 8.40 2.43
C TRP A 110 -11.36 7.93 3.70
N LEU A 111 -10.55 8.79 4.26
CA LEU A 111 -9.85 8.63 5.52
C LEU A 111 -10.26 9.78 6.44
N ASN A 112 -10.93 9.49 7.55
CA ASN A 112 -11.52 10.49 8.45
C ASN A 112 -12.32 11.56 7.69
N GLY A 113 -13.08 11.15 6.65
CA GLY A 113 -13.89 12.06 5.82
C GLY A 113 -13.13 12.74 4.67
N MET A 114 -11.80 12.71 4.63
CA MET A 114 -11.01 13.25 3.55
C MET A 114 -10.80 12.21 2.44
N PRO A 115 -10.91 12.60 1.15
CA PRO A 115 -10.64 11.68 0.04
C PRO A 115 -9.19 11.21 0.06
N ILE A 116 -8.97 9.92 -0.17
CA ILE A 116 -7.65 9.30 -0.28
C ILE A 116 -7.50 8.56 -1.61
N SER A 117 -6.30 8.60 -2.21
CA SER A 117 -6.01 7.83 -3.42
C SER A 117 -5.87 6.34 -3.11
N MET A 118 -6.08 5.49 -4.12
CA MET A 118 -5.96 4.04 -3.94
C MET A 118 -4.55 3.57 -3.63
N ASN A 119 -3.54 4.27 -4.11
CA ASN A 119 -2.14 3.94 -3.84
C ASN A 119 -1.77 4.27 -2.38
N GLU A 120 -2.16 5.44 -1.90
CA GLU A 120 -1.98 5.84 -0.50
C GLU A 120 -2.73 4.90 0.44
N LEU A 121 -4.00 4.58 0.13
CA LEU A 121 -4.79 3.65 0.92
C LEU A 121 -4.16 2.26 0.99
N LYS A 122 -3.57 1.77 -0.10
CA LYS A 122 -2.86 0.49 -0.12
C LYS A 122 -1.58 0.52 0.72
N THR A 123 -0.84 1.63 0.71
CA THR A 123 0.34 1.83 1.57
C THR A 123 -0.06 1.83 3.03
N LEU A 124 -1.06 2.64 3.40
CA LEU A 124 -1.60 2.71 4.74
C LEU A 124 -2.16 1.35 5.20
N GLY A 125 -2.92 0.66 4.33
CA GLY A 125 -3.46 -0.66 4.61
C GLY A 125 -2.40 -1.70 4.96
N GLY A 126 -1.23 -1.64 4.32
CA GLY A 126 -0.08 -2.50 4.63
C GLY A 126 0.54 -2.23 6.01
N LEU A 127 0.39 -1.00 6.54
CA LEU A 127 0.82 -0.64 7.90
C LEU A 127 -0.24 -1.02 8.96
N LEU A 128 -1.53 -1.06 8.58
CA LEU A 128 -2.64 -1.32 9.50
C LEU A 128 -2.91 -2.81 9.72
N VAL A 129 -2.89 -3.60 8.65
CA VAL A 129 -3.38 -4.99 8.66
C VAL A 129 -2.52 -5.88 7.77
N ASN A 130 -2.16 -7.04 8.30
CA ASN A 130 -1.57 -8.11 7.51
C ASN A 130 -2.59 -9.24 7.33
N ILE A 131 -3.11 -9.39 6.11
CA ILE A 131 -4.15 -10.36 5.79
C ILE A 131 -3.51 -11.62 5.20
N HIS A 132 -3.56 -12.73 5.95
CA HIS A 132 -3.11 -14.03 5.50
C HIS A 132 -4.31 -14.88 5.02
N CYS A 133 -4.66 -14.79 3.75
CA CYS A 133 -5.68 -15.63 3.13
C CYS A 133 -5.05 -16.82 2.37
N GLN A 134 -5.86 -17.71 1.82
CA GLN A 134 -5.41 -18.91 1.09
C GLN A 134 -4.39 -18.64 -0.05
N HIS A 135 -4.29 -17.42 -0.53
CA HIS A 135 -3.34 -16.99 -1.56
C HIS A 135 -2.12 -16.22 -1.00
N ALA A 136 -2.00 -16.05 0.33
CA ALA A 136 -0.89 -15.34 0.97
C ALA A 136 0.47 -16.05 0.79
N GLN A 137 0.49 -17.31 0.41
CA GLN A 137 1.72 -18.03 0.03
C GLN A 137 2.50 -17.33 -1.10
N GLN A 138 1.83 -16.50 -1.93
CA GLN A 138 2.50 -15.73 -2.99
C GLN A 138 3.44 -14.64 -2.46
N SER A 139 3.23 -14.11 -1.27
CA SER A 139 4.14 -13.11 -0.68
C SER A 139 5.45 -13.74 -0.20
N LEU A 140 5.40 -14.97 0.32
CA LEU A 140 6.59 -15.75 0.72
C LEU A 140 7.41 -16.24 -0.48
N LEU A 141 6.84 -16.24 -1.69
CA LEU A 141 7.55 -16.54 -2.93
C LEU A 141 8.33 -15.31 -3.47
N ARG A 142 8.20 -14.14 -2.86
CA ARG A 142 8.95 -12.94 -3.23
C ARG A 142 10.21 -12.85 -2.38
N PRO A 143 11.42 -13.02 -2.94
CA PRO A 143 12.67 -13.01 -2.16
C PRO A 143 12.84 -11.72 -1.33
N GLN A 144 12.44 -10.57 -1.89
CA GLN A 144 12.51 -9.28 -1.20
C GLN A 144 11.66 -9.25 0.07
N PHE A 145 10.44 -9.77 0.03
CA PHE A 145 9.55 -9.84 1.19
C PHE A 145 10.14 -10.72 2.30
N VAL A 146 10.72 -11.86 1.92
CA VAL A 146 11.36 -12.78 2.88
C VAL A 146 12.57 -12.13 3.55
N MET A 147 13.37 -11.37 2.80
CA MET A 147 14.51 -10.63 3.36
C MET A 147 14.07 -9.53 4.32
N GLU A 148 13.11 -8.69 3.93
CA GLU A 148 12.56 -7.63 4.80
C GLU A 148 11.95 -8.23 6.08
N TRP A 149 11.25 -9.36 5.96
CA TRP A 149 10.68 -10.05 7.11
C TRP A 149 11.76 -10.62 8.05
N LEU A 150 12.81 -11.22 7.50
CA LEU A 150 13.95 -11.71 8.28
C LEU A 150 14.69 -10.58 8.99
N ASP A 151 14.98 -9.49 8.29
CA ASP A 151 15.66 -8.32 8.86
C ASP A 151 14.83 -7.73 10.01
N SER A 152 13.51 -7.66 9.84
CA SER A 152 12.60 -7.21 10.89
C SER A 152 12.56 -8.16 12.08
N ALA A 153 12.46 -9.47 11.85
CA ALA A 153 12.39 -10.48 12.91
C ALA A 153 13.68 -10.58 13.73
N THR A 154 14.82 -10.23 13.13
CA THR A 154 16.15 -10.23 13.77
C THR A 154 16.56 -8.86 14.32
N GLY A 155 15.74 -7.82 14.13
CA GLY A 155 16.06 -6.45 14.56
C GLY A 155 17.17 -5.76 13.75
N LEU A 156 17.44 -6.25 12.53
CA LEU A 156 18.51 -5.75 11.65
C LEU A 156 18.04 -4.66 10.66
N ASN A 157 16.86 -4.10 10.84
CA ASN A 157 16.29 -3.09 9.94
C ASN A 157 17.20 -1.87 9.71
N SER A 158 17.92 -1.40 10.74
CA SER A 158 18.86 -0.28 10.61
C SER A 158 20.02 -0.64 9.70
N GLN A 159 20.65 -1.80 9.90
CA GLN A 159 21.77 -2.27 9.09
C GLN A 159 21.34 -2.53 7.64
N ALA A 160 20.16 -3.10 7.42
CA ALA A 160 19.59 -3.29 6.08
C ALA A 160 19.37 -1.93 5.37
N SER A 161 18.91 -0.91 6.11
CA SER A 161 18.79 0.46 5.60
C SER A 161 20.14 1.06 5.22
N ASP A 162 21.15 0.89 6.07
CA ASP A 162 22.52 1.40 5.82
C ASP A 162 23.13 0.77 4.57
N VAL A 163 22.98 -0.54 4.40
CA VAL A 163 23.42 -1.27 3.21
C VAL A 163 22.71 -0.75 1.96
N LYS A 164 21.39 -0.53 2.04
CA LYS A 164 20.60 0.01 0.93
C LYS A 164 21.07 1.42 0.54
N GLN A 165 21.33 2.28 1.50
CA GLN A 165 21.85 3.64 1.25
C GLN A 165 23.25 3.61 0.63
N ALA A 166 24.16 2.78 1.16
CA ALA A 166 25.48 2.61 0.60
C ALA A 166 25.45 2.08 -0.84
N PHE A 167 24.55 1.14 -1.15
CA PHE A 167 24.37 0.62 -2.49
C PHE A 167 23.84 1.70 -3.45
N LEU A 168 22.85 2.49 -3.05
CA LEU A 168 22.35 3.60 -3.86
C LEU A 168 23.44 4.65 -4.15
N GLN A 169 24.28 4.94 -3.16
CA GLN A 169 25.41 5.84 -3.32
C GLN A 169 26.45 5.27 -4.28
N TYR A 170 26.76 3.99 -4.16
CA TYR A 170 27.66 3.29 -5.09
C TYR A 170 27.16 3.35 -6.54
N GLU A 171 25.89 3.02 -6.79
CA GLU A 171 25.30 3.06 -8.13
C GLU A 171 25.32 4.49 -8.72
N ARG A 172 25.04 5.50 -7.89
CA ARG A 172 25.13 6.90 -8.28
C ARG A 172 26.56 7.27 -8.72
N LEU A 173 27.56 6.94 -7.91
CA LEU A 173 28.96 7.24 -8.18
C LEU A 173 29.45 6.49 -9.42
N LYS A 174 29.06 5.24 -9.59
CA LYS A 174 29.34 4.41 -10.77
C LYS A 174 28.76 5.02 -12.05
N SER A 175 27.52 5.50 -12.00
CA SER A 175 26.88 6.19 -13.12
C SER A 175 27.60 7.51 -13.46
N GLN A 176 27.99 8.30 -12.46
CA GLN A 176 28.76 9.53 -12.65
C GLN A 176 30.12 9.25 -13.27
N ALA A 177 30.84 8.24 -12.79
CA ALA A 177 32.12 7.84 -13.36
C ALA A 177 32.00 7.41 -14.83
N ALA A 178 30.94 6.65 -15.16
CA ALA A 178 30.67 6.25 -16.54
C ALA A 178 30.35 7.46 -17.45
N GLN A 179 29.63 8.44 -16.93
CA GLN A 179 29.34 9.67 -17.67
C GLN A 179 30.60 10.51 -17.90
N HIS A 180 31.41 10.70 -16.85
CA HIS A 180 32.70 11.41 -16.99
C HIS A 180 33.64 10.75 -18.00
N ALA A 181 33.71 9.42 -18.04
CA ALA A 181 34.50 8.71 -19.02
C ALA A 181 34.05 8.98 -20.46
N LYS A 182 32.72 9.03 -20.70
CA LYS A 182 32.16 9.39 -22.00
C LYS A 182 32.45 10.84 -22.40
N ASP A 183 32.30 11.76 -21.46
CA ASP A 183 32.52 13.19 -21.68
C ASP A 183 33.99 13.45 -22.01
N GLU A 184 34.92 12.74 -21.35
CA GLU A 184 36.35 12.83 -21.63
C GLU A 184 36.71 12.28 -23.02
N GLN A 185 36.10 11.16 -23.42
CA GLN A 185 36.27 10.62 -24.80
C GLN A 185 35.78 11.62 -25.85
N LEU A 186 34.63 12.22 -25.66
CA LEU A 186 34.10 13.25 -26.57
C LEU A 186 34.99 14.47 -26.63
N ARG A 187 35.53 14.91 -25.50
CA ARG A 187 36.47 16.04 -25.41
C ARG A 187 37.76 15.72 -26.16
N GLN A 188 38.32 14.53 -26.01
CA GLN A 188 39.51 14.13 -26.73
C GLN A 188 39.27 14.09 -28.24
N GLN A 189 38.14 13.58 -28.72
CA GLN A 189 37.76 13.60 -30.12
C GLN A 189 37.65 15.01 -30.68
N GLN A 190 37.05 15.94 -29.92
CA GLN A 190 36.95 17.36 -30.30
C GLN A 190 38.33 18.03 -30.39
N ILE A 191 39.22 17.77 -29.44
CA ILE A 191 40.58 18.30 -29.44
C ILE A 191 41.32 17.78 -30.68
N GLN A 192 41.21 16.49 -31.00
CA GLN A 192 41.83 15.89 -32.17
C GLN A 192 41.34 16.53 -33.49
N LEU A 193 40.01 16.75 -33.58
CA LEU A 193 39.41 17.38 -34.76
C LEU A 193 39.89 18.81 -34.94
N LEU A 194 39.91 19.60 -33.88
CA LEU A 194 40.39 20.99 -33.90
C LEU A 194 41.90 21.07 -34.23
N SER A 195 42.70 20.15 -33.70
CA SER A 195 44.15 20.05 -34.00
C SER A 195 44.41 19.77 -35.46
N ASN A 196 43.65 18.87 -36.08
CA ASN A 196 43.76 18.57 -37.52
C ASN A 196 43.36 19.78 -38.37
N GLN A 197 42.28 20.50 -38.02
CA GLN A 197 41.85 21.73 -38.71
C GLN A 197 42.90 22.84 -38.65
N LEU A 198 43.61 22.96 -37.52
CA LEU A 198 44.69 23.95 -37.37
C LEU A 198 45.96 23.58 -38.17
N ALA A 199 46.18 22.28 -38.42
CA ALA A 199 47.33 21.82 -39.21
C ALA A 199 47.13 21.98 -40.72
N ASP A 200 45.89 22.13 -41.17
CA ASP A 200 45.52 22.31 -42.59
C ASP A 200 45.51 23.81 -43.02
N ILE A 201 45.80 24.76 -42.09
CA ILE A 201 45.97 26.21 -42.35
C ILE A 201 47.46 26.55 -42.42
#